data_c77cc8ff5bf91da9b5b100cb7118c8f2
#
_entry.id   c77cc8ff5bf91da9b5b100cb7118c8f2
#
_cell.length_a   1.000
_cell.length_b   1.000
_cell.length_c   1.000
_cell.angle_alpha   90.00
_cell.angle_beta   90.00
_cell.angle_gamma   90.00
#
_symmetry.space_group_name_H-M   'P 1'
#
loop_
_entity.id
_entity.type
_entity.pdbx_description
1 polymer ?
#
loop_
_entity_poly.entity_id
_entity_poly.type
_entity_poly.pdbx_seq_one_letter_code
_entity_poly.pdbx_strand_id
1 'polypeptide(L)'
;IFVNFRETLDQIVARLDKAFAELAARWPTIDFIVHAIGASDKNELRGRYCDTSLDNFLNTMNVSVYSFTAVAQRALPLMPEGGSLLTLTYYGAEKVVPHYNVMGVAKAALETSVKYLAADLGRDNIRVNAISAGPIRTLAASGIGDFNLILKWNEYNAPLRRNVTIEDVGGAGLYLLSDLASGVTGEIH
;
A
#
# COMPACT_ATOMS: atom_id res chain seq x y z
N ILE A 1 -2.11 -8.84 9.96
CA ILE A 1 -3.58 -8.69 10.11
C ILE A 1 -4.19 -9.09 8.78
N PHE A 2 -4.98 -10.18 8.76
CA PHE A 2 -5.72 -10.58 7.56
C PHE A 2 -7.06 -9.85 7.56
N VAL A 3 -7.34 -9.09 6.51
CA VAL A 3 -8.64 -8.44 6.30
C VAL A 3 -9.57 -9.43 5.60
N ASN A 4 -10.71 -9.71 6.20
CA ASN A 4 -11.77 -10.50 5.58
C ASN A 4 -12.63 -9.56 4.72
N PHE A 5 -12.72 -9.81 3.42
CA PHE A 5 -13.43 -8.97 2.44
C PHE A 5 -14.94 -8.81 2.64
N ARG A 6 -15.51 -9.48 3.65
CA ARG A 6 -16.93 -9.40 4.00
C ARG A 6 -17.19 -8.61 5.28
N GLU A 7 -16.14 -8.02 5.86
CA GLU A 7 -16.29 -7.24 7.10
C GLU A 7 -16.77 -5.82 6.81
N THR A 8 -17.61 -5.30 7.70
CA THR A 8 -18.02 -3.90 7.67
C THR A 8 -16.84 -2.99 8.09
N LEU A 9 -16.94 -1.69 7.77
CA LEU A 9 -15.94 -0.69 8.17
C LEU A 9 -15.71 -0.71 9.70
N ASP A 10 -16.78 -0.79 10.48
CA ASP A 10 -16.70 -0.82 11.95
C ASP A 10 -15.95 -2.05 12.47
N GLN A 11 -16.11 -3.20 11.83
CA GLN A 11 -15.38 -4.42 12.18
C GLN A 11 -13.87 -4.28 11.86
N ILE A 12 -13.52 -3.67 10.73
CA ILE A 12 -12.12 -3.42 10.36
C ILE A 12 -11.49 -2.44 11.36
N VAL A 13 -12.18 -1.36 11.69
CA VAL A 13 -11.73 -0.37 12.68
C VAL A 13 -11.52 -1.02 14.05
N ALA A 14 -12.49 -1.78 14.55
CA ALA A 14 -12.39 -2.48 15.84
C ALA A 14 -11.22 -3.49 15.87
N ARG A 15 -10.93 -4.17 14.77
CA ARG A 15 -9.77 -5.07 14.67
C ARG A 15 -8.45 -4.33 14.67
N LEU A 16 -8.37 -3.17 14.03
CA LEU A 16 -7.19 -2.31 14.11
C LEU A 16 -6.97 -1.81 15.54
N ASP A 17 -8.03 -1.35 16.21
CA ASP A 17 -7.97 -0.90 17.62
C ASP A 17 -7.44 -2.01 18.52
N LYS A 18 -7.96 -3.22 18.40
CA LYS A 18 -7.49 -4.38 19.15
C LYS A 18 -6.03 -4.70 18.85
N ALA A 19 -5.63 -4.71 17.58
CA ALA A 19 -4.25 -5.01 17.19
C ALA A 19 -3.25 -3.97 17.75
N PHE A 20 -3.59 -2.69 17.70
CA PHE A 20 -2.74 -1.64 18.24
C PHE A 20 -2.71 -1.65 19.78
N ALA A 21 -3.80 -2.02 20.45
CA ALA A 21 -3.80 -2.24 21.90
C ALA A 21 -2.90 -3.41 22.30
N GLU A 22 -2.90 -4.51 21.54
CA GLU A 22 -2.00 -5.64 21.75
C GLU A 22 -0.54 -5.28 21.47
N LEU A 23 -0.26 -4.46 20.45
CA LEU A 23 1.07 -3.93 20.17
C LEU A 23 1.58 -3.07 21.32
N ALA A 24 0.78 -2.10 21.77
CA ALA A 24 1.13 -1.21 22.88
C ALA A 24 1.39 -1.95 24.18
N ALA A 25 0.70 -3.08 24.40
CA ALA A 25 0.94 -3.92 25.57
C ALA A 25 2.29 -4.67 25.53
N ARG A 26 2.87 -4.87 24.33
CA ARG A 26 4.14 -5.58 24.12
C ARG A 26 5.33 -4.65 23.94
N TRP A 27 5.12 -3.56 23.19
CA TRP A 27 6.17 -2.60 22.84
C TRP A 27 5.70 -1.19 23.18
N PRO A 28 6.42 -0.48 24.05
CA PRO A 28 6.05 0.89 24.42
C PRO A 28 6.20 1.86 23.23
N THR A 29 7.08 1.54 22.28
CA THR A 29 7.33 2.30 21.05
C THR A 29 7.54 1.39 19.87
N ILE A 30 7.30 1.92 18.66
CA ILE A 30 7.60 1.28 17.38
C ILE A 30 8.36 2.27 16.49
N ASP A 31 9.29 1.77 15.69
CA ASP A 31 10.16 2.60 14.84
C ASP A 31 9.59 2.75 13.43
N PHE A 32 8.90 1.73 12.93
CA PHE A 32 8.31 1.77 11.59
C PHE A 32 7.10 0.86 11.42
N ILE A 33 6.34 1.13 10.36
CA ILE A 33 5.24 0.28 9.88
C ILE A 33 5.36 0.07 8.38
N VAL A 34 5.16 -1.18 7.95
CA VAL A 34 4.96 -1.53 6.54
C VAL A 34 3.50 -1.90 6.32
N HIS A 35 2.80 -1.05 5.57
CA HIS A 35 1.44 -1.28 5.15
C HIS A 35 1.43 -1.94 3.77
N ALA A 36 1.23 -3.25 3.73
CA ALA A 36 1.19 -4.05 2.50
C ALA A 36 -0.21 -4.65 2.28
N ILE A 37 -1.25 -3.80 2.36
CA ILE A 37 -2.66 -4.20 2.28
C ILE A 37 -3.28 -3.61 1.03
N GLY A 38 -4.07 -4.43 0.35
CA GLY A 38 -4.86 -3.99 -0.80
C GLY A 38 -5.77 -5.10 -1.27
N ALA A 39 -7.00 -4.75 -1.62
CA ALA A 39 -7.98 -5.71 -2.07
C ALA A 39 -9.09 -5.08 -2.92
N SER A 40 -9.60 -5.88 -3.85
CA SER A 40 -10.79 -5.59 -4.65
C SER A 40 -11.45 -6.90 -5.07
N ASP A 41 -12.69 -6.86 -5.47
CA ASP A 41 -13.31 -8.04 -6.11
C ASP A 41 -12.64 -8.30 -7.47
N LYS A 42 -11.92 -9.42 -7.55
CA LYS A 42 -11.21 -9.83 -8.77
C LYS A 42 -12.12 -10.07 -9.99
N ASN A 43 -13.41 -10.32 -9.76
CA ASN A 43 -14.36 -10.52 -10.85
C ASN A 43 -14.66 -9.20 -11.56
N GLU A 44 -14.66 -8.08 -10.84
CA GLU A 44 -14.88 -6.74 -11.38
C GLU A 44 -13.59 -6.10 -11.92
N LEU A 45 -12.43 -6.65 -11.66
CA LEU A 45 -11.17 -6.20 -12.26
C LEU A 45 -11.04 -6.56 -13.76
N ARG A 46 -11.80 -7.54 -14.24
CA ARG A 46 -11.72 -8.02 -15.63
C ARG A 46 -12.67 -7.31 -16.59
N GLY A 47 -13.67 -6.63 -16.12
CA GLY A 47 -14.68 -5.94 -16.93
C GLY A 47 -14.23 -4.53 -17.35
N ARG A 48 -15.20 -3.73 -17.73
CA ARG A 48 -15.00 -2.29 -17.96
C ARG A 48 -14.98 -1.57 -16.61
N TYR A 49 -14.11 -0.58 -16.46
CA TYR A 49 -14.06 0.21 -15.24
C TYR A 49 -15.41 0.87 -14.90
N CYS A 50 -16.15 1.36 -15.92
CA CYS A 50 -17.44 2.01 -15.71
C CYS A 50 -18.54 1.07 -15.18
N ASP A 51 -18.31 -0.24 -15.19
CA ASP A 51 -19.25 -1.24 -14.67
C ASP A 51 -18.93 -1.62 -13.21
N THR A 52 -17.91 -0.98 -12.59
CA THR A 52 -17.57 -1.19 -11.18
C THR A 52 -18.76 -0.84 -10.29
N SER A 53 -19.19 -1.80 -9.46
CA SER A 53 -20.26 -1.57 -8.51
C SER A 53 -19.86 -0.57 -7.41
N LEU A 54 -20.83 0.14 -6.85
CA LEU A 54 -20.59 1.05 -5.72
C LEU A 54 -19.99 0.30 -4.52
N ASP A 55 -20.50 -0.89 -4.23
CA ASP A 55 -20.07 -1.72 -3.10
C ASP A 55 -18.58 -2.10 -3.25
N ASN A 56 -18.17 -2.58 -4.43
CA ASN A 56 -16.77 -2.89 -4.67
C ASN A 56 -15.88 -1.64 -4.68
N PHE A 57 -16.36 -0.52 -5.23
CA PHE A 57 -15.63 0.75 -5.20
C PHE A 57 -15.35 1.17 -3.76
N LEU A 58 -16.38 1.23 -2.91
CA LEU A 58 -16.25 1.62 -1.51
C LEU A 58 -15.37 0.66 -0.72
N ASN A 59 -15.55 -0.65 -0.91
CA ASN A 59 -14.73 -1.66 -0.25
C ASN A 59 -13.25 -1.57 -0.68
N THR A 60 -12.98 -1.39 -1.98
CA THR A 60 -11.62 -1.23 -2.50
C THR A 60 -10.94 0.00 -1.91
N MET A 61 -11.64 1.15 -1.87
CA MET A 61 -11.12 2.38 -1.26
C MET A 61 -10.90 2.23 0.23
N ASN A 62 -11.81 1.59 0.95
CA ASN A 62 -11.65 1.36 2.38
C ASN A 62 -10.43 0.48 2.70
N VAL A 63 -10.32 -0.68 2.04
CA VAL A 63 -9.26 -1.64 2.33
C VAL A 63 -7.91 -1.21 1.77
N SER A 64 -7.86 -0.58 0.60
CA SER A 64 -6.60 -0.28 -0.09
C SER A 64 -6.07 1.13 0.14
N VAL A 65 -6.90 2.05 0.67
CA VAL A 65 -6.53 3.46 0.88
C VAL A 65 -6.73 3.88 2.33
N TYR A 66 -7.99 3.89 2.81
CA TYR A 66 -8.30 4.37 4.15
C TYR A 66 -7.58 3.58 5.25
N SER A 67 -7.39 2.29 5.06
CA SER A 67 -6.66 1.44 6.01
C SER A 67 -5.26 1.97 6.32
N PHE A 68 -4.56 2.59 5.34
CA PHE A 68 -3.25 3.20 5.59
C PHE A 68 -3.36 4.42 6.50
N THR A 69 -4.33 5.31 6.26
CA THR A 69 -4.62 6.45 7.13
C THR A 69 -5.03 6.00 8.53
N ALA A 70 -5.88 4.98 8.63
CA ALA A 70 -6.31 4.42 9.91
C ALA A 70 -5.17 3.78 10.72
N VAL A 71 -4.21 3.13 10.03
CA VAL A 71 -2.99 2.60 10.63
C VAL A 71 -2.07 3.73 11.09
N ALA A 72 -1.85 4.76 10.26
CA ALA A 72 -1.03 5.92 10.61
C ALA A 72 -1.56 6.61 11.88
N GLN A 73 -2.87 6.86 11.95
CA GLN A 73 -3.50 7.47 13.12
C GLN A 73 -3.23 6.71 14.43
N ARG A 74 -3.26 5.36 14.37
CA ARG A 74 -3.04 4.51 15.54
C ARG A 74 -1.57 4.30 15.87
N ALA A 75 -0.69 4.51 14.91
CA ALA A 75 0.75 4.43 15.11
C ALA A 75 1.31 5.63 15.88
N LEU A 76 0.74 6.83 15.67
CA LEU A 76 1.22 8.08 16.26
C LEU A 76 1.56 7.99 17.75
N PRO A 77 0.68 7.48 18.63
CA PRO A 77 0.99 7.39 20.07
C PRO A 77 2.14 6.43 20.41
N LEU A 78 2.50 5.52 19.48
CA LEU A 78 3.58 4.57 19.65
C LEU A 78 4.89 5.02 18.97
N MET A 79 4.92 6.20 18.36
CA MET A 79 6.08 6.78 17.67
C MET A 79 6.47 8.16 18.26
N PRO A 80 6.68 8.28 19.59
CA PRO A 80 6.92 9.57 20.23
C PRO A 80 8.22 10.25 19.80
N GLU A 81 9.21 9.49 19.34
CA GLU A 81 10.50 9.99 18.83
C GLU A 81 10.53 10.11 17.30
N GLY A 82 9.39 9.89 16.65
CA GLY A 82 9.32 9.81 15.19
C GLY A 82 9.39 8.38 14.67
N GLY A 83 9.53 8.23 13.36
CA GLY A 83 9.58 6.90 12.73
C GLY A 83 9.34 6.93 11.23
N SER A 84 8.98 5.77 10.65
CA SER A 84 8.75 5.65 9.23
C SER A 84 7.52 4.80 8.90
N LEU A 85 6.64 5.34 8.06
CA LEU A 85 5.50 4.62 7.49
C LEU A 85 5.78 4.35 6.00
N LEU A 86 5.64 3.10 5.59
CA LEU A 86 5.86 2.67 4.21
C LEU A 86 4.62 1.93 3.71
N THR A 87 4.15 2.29 2.52
CA THR A 87 3.10 1.53 1.83
C THR A 87 3.57 1.04 0.46
N LEU A 88 2.81 0.11 -0.14
CA LEU A 88 3.08 -0.43 -1.45
C LEU A 88 2.03 0.04 -2.45
N THR A 89 2.48 0.65 -3.53
CA THR A 89 1.65 1.07 -4.66
C THR A 89 2.06 0.34 -5.94
N TYR A 90 1.47 0.73 -7.04
CA TYR A 90 1.74 0.14 -8.35
C TYR A 90 1.48 1.15 -9.46
N TYR A 91 2.20 1.05 -10.55
CA TYR A 91 2.16 1.94 -11.71
C TYR A 91 0.76 2.17 -12.31
N GLY A 92 -0.20 1.29 -11.98
CA GLY A 92 -1.62 1.51 -12.28
C GLY A 92 -2.24 2.77 -11.67
N ALA A 93 -1.56 3.43 -10.72
CA ALA A 93 -1.92 4.76 -10.22
C ALA A 93 -1.71 5.87 -11.27
N GLU A 94 -0.69 5.73 -12.12
CA GLU A 94 -0.29 6.73 -13.12
C GLU A 94 -0.76 6.40 -14.53
N LYS A 95 -0.80 5.12 -14.87
CA LYS A 95 -1.12 4.63 -16.20
C LYS A 95 -2.20 3.56 -16.15
N VAL A 96 -3.00 3.50 -17.21
CA VAL A 96 -4.00 2.43 -17.35
C VAL A 96 -3.29 1.09 -17.55
N VAL A 97 -3.51 0.19 -16.60
CA VAL A 97 -3.06 -1.21 -16.67
C VAL A 97 -4.29 -2.07 -16.94
N PRO A 98 -4.29 -2.91 -17.98
CA PRO A 98 -5.40 -3.81 -18.27
C PRO A 98 -5.75 -4.68 -17.04
N HIS A 99 -7.04 -4.87 -16.79
CA HIS A 99 -7.56 -5.70 -15.69
C HIS A 99 -7.15 -5.23 -14.29
N TYR A 100 -6.86 -3.92 -14.14
CA TYR A 100 -6.55 -3.32 -12.84
C TYR A 100 -7.68 -2.39 -12.34
N ASN A 101 -8.44 -1.79 -13.24
CA ASN A 101 -9.69 -1.04 -13.03
C ASN A 101 -9.68 -0.18 -11.74
N VAL A 102 -10.63 -0.42 -10.83
CA VAL A 102 -10.80 0.35 -9.59
C VAL A 102 -9.56 0.31 -8.68
N MET A 103 -8.73 -0.73 -8.76
CA MET A 103 -7.45 -0.77 -8.03
C MET A 103 -6.50 0.33 -8.50
N GLY A 104 -6.50 0.70 -9.79
CA GLY A 104 -5.71 1.84 -10.28
C GLY A 104 -6.14 3.14 -9.62
N VAL A 105 -7.45 3.38 -9.53
CA VAL A 105 -8.02 4.54 -8.84
C VAL A 105 -7.65 4.53 -7.35
N ALA A 106 -7.75 3.38 -6.70
CA ALA A 106 -7.36 3.24 -5.30
C ALA A 106 -5.85 3.51 -5.09
N LYS A 107 -4.98 3.01 -6.00
CA LYS A 107 -3.53 3.28 -5.89
C LYS A 107 -3.21 4.76 -6.09
N ALA A 108 -3.88 5.46 -7.00
CA ALA A 108 -3.74 6.91 -7.14
C ALA A 108 -4.14 7.67 -5.86
N ALA A 109 -5.26 7.28 -5.26
CA ALA A 109 -5.71 7.83 -3.98
C ALA A 109 -4.73 7.51 -2.84
N LEU A 110 -4.16 6.30 -2.80
CA LEU A 110 -3.15 5.90 -1.81
C LEU A 110 -1.87 6.74 -1.95
N GLU A 111 -1.37 6.97 -3.16
CA GLU A 111 -0.19 7.80 -3.40
C GLU A 111 -0.42 9.26 -2.97
N THR A 112 -1.61 9.78 -3.21
CA THR A 112 -1.99 11.11 -2.71
C THR A 112 -2.06 11.11 -1.18
N SER A 113 -2.60 10.06 -0.56
CA SER A 113 -2.64 9.92 0.91
C SER A 113 -1.24 9.90 1.52
N VAL A 114 -0.24 9.29 0.85
CA VAL A 114 1.16 9.34 1.29
C VAL A 114 1.65 10.78 1.41
N LYS A 115 1.35 11.63 0.43
CA LYS A 115 1.79 13.04 0.42
C LYS A 115 1.12 13.86 1.54
N TYR A 116 -0.18 13.67 1.74
CA TYR A 116 -0.90 14.35 2.82
C TYR A 116 -0.44 13.88 4.20
N LEU A 117 -0.29 12.58 4.40
CA LEU A 117 0.25 12.05 5.67
C LEU A 117 1.69 12.51 5.92
N ALA A 118 2.53 12.59 4.89
CA ALA A 118 3.88 13.14 5.01
C ALA A 118 3.89 14.60 5.48
N ALA A 119 2.99 15.41 4.93
CA ALA A 119 2.84 16.82 5.33
C ALA A 119 2.33 16.96 6.77
N ASP A 120 1.36 16.14 7.16
CA ASP A 120 0.76 16.18 8.50
C ASP A 120 1.73 15.69 9.58
N LEU A 121 2.41 14.56 9.33
CA LEU A 121 3.21 13.83 10.32
C LEU A 121 4.69 14.24 10.34
N GLY A 122 5.13 15.04 9.37
CA GLY A 122 6.51 15.53 9.33
C GLY A 122 6.92 16.34 10.57
N ARG A 123 5.99 17.07 11.17
CA ARG A 123 6.20 17.79 12.43
C ARG A 123 6.47 16.87 13.63
N ASP A 124 5.99 15.63 13.54
CA ASP A 124 6.18 14.59 14.54
C ASP A 124 7.40 13.72 14.23
N ASN A 125 8.28 14.18 13.31
CA ASN A 125 9.44 13.44 12.82
C ASN A 125 9.11 12.07 12.23
N ILE A 126 7.91 11.89 11.68
CA ILE A 126 7.46 10.65 11.03
C ILE A 126 7.52 10.84 9.52
N ARG A 127 8.31 10.00 8.85
CA ARG A 127 8.41 9.95 7.40
C ARG A 127 7.35 9.01 6.82
N VAL A 128 6.76 9.39 5.71
CA VAL A 128 5.71 8.59 5.04
C VAL A 128 6.05 8.47 3.56
N ASN A 129 6.29 7.25 3.10
CA ASN A 129 6.69 6.98 1.72
C ASN A 129 5.94 5.78 1.14
N ALA A 130 6.03 5.61 -0.17
CA ALA A 130 5.53 4.43 -0.86
C ALA A 130 6.59 3.84 -1.80
N ILE A 131 6.49 2.54 -2.08
CA ILE A 131 7.20 1.88 -3.16
C ILE A 131 6.21 1.51 -4.26
N SER A 132 6.45 2.03 -5.47
CA SER A 132 5.78 1.62 -6.69
C SER A 132 6.59 0.50 -7.33
N ALA A 133 6.38 -0.71 -6.85
CA ALA A 133 7.14 -1.87 -7.30
C ALA A 133 6.78 -2.27 -8.74
N GLY A 134 7.77 -2.75 -9.50
CA GLY A 134 7.52 -3.46 -10.75
C GLY A 134 6.72 -4.75 -10.53
N PRO A 135 6.27 -5.41 -11.59
CA PRO A 135 5.46 -6.62 -11.47
C PRO A 135 6.27 -7.77 -10.85
N ILE A 136 5.77 -8.32 -9.75
CA ILE A 136 6.35 -9.45 -9.02
C ILE A 136 5.31 -10.54 -8.86
N ARG A 137 5.71 -11.80 -8.98
CA ARG A 137 4.83 -12.94 -8.73
C ARG A 137 4.52 -13.05 -7.24
N THR A 138 3.34 -12.58 -6.87
CA THR A 138 2.80 -12.70 -5.51
C THR A 138 1.41 -13.33 -5.55
N LEU A 139 0.90 -13.75 -4.40
CA LEU A 139 -0.47 -14.24 -4.30
C LEU A 139 -1.49 -13.17 -4.74
N ALA A 140 -1.27 -11.91 -4.38
CA ALA A 140 -2.12 -10.79 -4.80
C ALA A 140 -2.08 -10.59 -6.33
N ALA A 141 -0.90 -10.67 -6.95
CA ALA A 141 -0.72 -10.53 -8.39
C ALA A 141 -1.42 -11.63 -9.19
N SER A 142 -1.61 -12.82 -8.62
CA SER A 142 -2.34 -13.93 -9.28
C SER A 142 -3.81 -13.61 -9.56
N GLY A 143 -4.39 -12.61 -8.90
CA GLY A 143 -5.74 -12.12 -9.16
C GLY A 143 -5.87 -11.19 -10.38
N ILE A 144 -4.75 -10.67 -10.89
CA ILE A 144 -4.71 -9.77 -12.05
C ILE A 144 -4.77 -10.61 -13.32
N GLY A 145 -5.69 -10.29 -14.24
CA GLY A 145 -5.78 -10.95 -15.55
C GLY A 145 -4.49 -10.71 -16.36
N ASP A 146 -4.11 -11.71 -17.16
CA ASP A 146 -2.96 -11.64 -18.08
C ASP A 146 -1.61 -11.25 -17.43
N PHE A 147 -1.44 -11.51 -16.13
CA PHE A 147 -0.24 -11.12 -15.39
C PHE A 147 1.07 -11.64 -16.02
N ASN A 148 1.05 -12.83 -16.65
CA ASN A 148 2.21 -13.35 -17.36
C ASN A 148 2.60 -12.47 -18.57
N LEU A 149 1.63 -11.85 -19.24
CA LEU A 149 1.90 -10.92 -20.33
C LEU A 149 2.55 -9.64 -19.78
N ILE A 150 2.06 -9.14 -18.65
CA ILE A 150 2.64 -7.97 -17.97
C ILE A 150 4.11 -8.25 -17.58
N LEU A 151 4.42 -9.41 -17.02
CA LEU A 151 5.79 -9.81 -16.67
C LEU A 151 6.71 -9.85 -17.90
N LYS A 152 6.28 -10.49 -19.00
CA LYS A 152 7.07 -10.56 -20.25
C LYS A 152 7.27 -9.18 -20.86
N TRP A 153 6.21 -8.35 -20.89
CA TRP A 153 6.31 -7.00 -21.42
C TRP A 153 7.30 -6.15 -20.61
N ASN A 154 7.23 -6.24 -19.29
CA ASN A 154 8.16 -5.53 -18.41
C ASN A 154 9.60 -6.00 -18.59
N GLU A 155 9.84 -7.30 -18.62
CA GLU A 155 11.17 -7.89 -18.86
C GLU A 155 11.77 -7.40 -20.18
N TYR A 156 10.93 -7.35 -21.25
CA TYR A 156 11.38 -6.89 -22.56
C TYR A 156 11.67 -5.38 -22.61
N ASN A 157 10.92 -4.55 -21.89
CA ASN A 157 11.00 -3.09 -21.96
C ASN A 157 11.82 -2.45 -20.83
N ALA A 158 11.96 -3.12 -19.69
CA ALA A 158 12.74 -2.59 -18.58
C ALA A 158 14.21 -2.35 -19.00
N PRO A 159 14.85 -1.25 -18.58
CA PRO A 159 16.25 -0.99 -18.90
C PRO A 159 17.20 -2.13 -18.50
N LEU A 160 16.96 -2.75 -17.32
CA LEU A 160 17.76 -3.89 -16.84
C LEU A 160 17.37 -5.22 -17.48
N ARG A 161 16.37 -5.24 -18.40
CA ARG A 161 15.93 -6.44 -19.12
C ARG A 161 15.56 -7.62 -18.21
N ARG A 162 15.09 -7.32 -17.04
CA ARG A 162 14.58 -8.29 -16.06
C ARG A 162 13.43 -7.70 -15.25
N ASN A 163 12.62 -8.55 -14.68
CA ASN A 163 11.68 -8.15 -13.64
C ASN A 163 12.43 -7.92 -12.32
N VAL A 164 11.89 -7.06 -11.46
CA VAL A 164 12.36 -6.90 -10.08
C VAL A 164 12.04 -8.16 -9.27
N THR A 165 12.86 -8.42 -8.27
CA THR A 165 12.67 -9.51 -7.31
C THR A 165 12.09 -8.99 -5.99
N ILE A 166 11.70 -9.90 -5.10
CA ILE A 166 11.28 -9.56 -3.74
C ILE A 166 12.44 -8.88 -2.98
N GLU A 167 13.66 -9.34 -3.23
CA GLU A 167 14.88 -8.80 -2.61
C GLU A 167 15.19 -7.38 -3.10
N ASP A 168 14.96 -7.08 -4.39
CA ASP A 168 15.12 -5.72 -4.94
C ASP A 168 14.16 -4.75 -4.20
N VAL A 169 12.89 -5.15 -4.03
CA VAL A 169 11.89 -4.35 -3.31
C VAL A 169 12.20 -4.29 -1.82
N GLY A 170 12.67 -5.38 -1.24
CA GLY A 170 13.13 -5.43 0.15
C GLY A 170 14.29 -4.46 0.43
N GLY A 171 15.24 -4.36 -0.51
CA GLY A 171 16.35 -3.39 -0.44
C GLY A 171 15.88 -1.94 -0.46
N ALA A 172 14.92 -1.59 -1.34
CA ALA A 172 14.30 -0.28 -1.37
C ALA A 172 13.51 0.01 -0.07
N GLY A 173 12.80 -1.00 0.44
CA GLY A 173 12.10 -0.92 1.72
C GLY A 173 13.05 -0.66 2.89
N LEU A 174 14.15 -1.38 2.96
CA LEU A 174 15.17 -1.19 3.99
C LEU A 174 15.74 0.24 3.94
N TYR A 175 16.05 0.74 2.75
CA TYR A 175 16.50 2.12 2.57
C TYR A 175 15.49 3.12 3.12
N LEU A 176 14.22 3.05 2.68
CA LEU A 176 13.17 3.99 3.08
C LEU A 176 12.79 3.92 4.57
N LEU A 177 12.98 2.77 5.21
CA LEU A 177 12.70 2.57 6.63
C LEU A 177 13.87 2.96 7.54
N SER A 178 15.09 2.98 7.02
CA SER A 178 16.30 3.29 7.78
C SER A 178 16.64 4.78 7.80
N ASP A 179 17.62 5.16 8.63
CA ASP A 179 18.16 6.53 8.73
C ASP A 179 18.87 7.01 7.45
N LEU A 180 19.20 6.09 6.54
CA LEU A 180 19.73 6.45 5.22
C LEU A 180 18.74 7.30 4.42
N ALA A 181 17.46 7.21 4.70
CA ALA A 181 16.39 7.99 4.08
C ALA A 181 15.85 9.08 5.02
N SER A 182 16.63 9.57 5.99
CA SER A 182 16.18 10.57 6.99
C SER A 182 15.62 11.85 6.38
N GLY A 183 16.06 12.25 5.20
CA GLY A 183 15.56 13.41 4.45
C GLY A 183 14.47 13.07 3.43
N VAL A 184 13.92 11.85 3.39
CA VAL A 184 12.96 11.39 2.36
C VAL A 184 11.60 11.17 2.99
N THR A 185 10.61 11.99 2.59
CA THR A 185 9.20 11.85 2.98
C THR A 185 8.29 12.33 1.86
N GLY A 186 7.11 11.74 1.72
CA GLY A 186 6.17 12.04 0.64
C GLY A 186 6.55 11.45 -0.72
N GLU A 187 7.57 10.59 -0.75
CA GLU A 187 8.12 9.99 -1.98
C GLU A 187 7.34 8.75 -2.41
N ILE A 188 7.13 8.66 -3.72
CA ILE A 188 6.66 7.45 -4.41
C ILE A 188 7.86 6.91 -5.18
N HIS A 189 8.59 6.02 -4.54
CA HIS A 189 9.82 5.44 -5.07
C HIS A 189 9.55 4.35 -6.11
#